data_2fe684c0deee3c9f84d06015989c3029
#
_entry.id   2fe684c0deee3c9f84d06015989c3029
#
_cell.length_a   1.000
_cell.length_b   1.000
_cell.length_c   1.000
_cell.angle_alpha   90.00
_cell.angle_beta   90.00
_cell.angle_gamma   90.00
#
_symmetry.space_group_name_H-M   'P 1'
#
loop_
_entity.id
_entity.type
_entity.pdbx_description
1 polymer ?
#
loop_
_entity_poly.entity_id
_entity_poly.type
_entity_poly.pdbx_seq_one_letter_code
_entity_poly.pdbx_strand_id
1 'polypeptide(L)'
;MAITALDIKDKQFTTKFRGYNEQEVDEFLDIIVDDYEDLVRDNRELAARVKELEEKLAYFDEMKESLSQSVILAQETAEKVKASAADESANLINKANFNATHLVEEAKSKASEILRNATD
;
A
#
# COMPACT_ATOMS: atom_id res chain seq x y z
N MET A 1 -6.30 -8.54 40.96
CA MET A 1 -7.06 -9.71 40.53
C MET A 1 -8.43 -9.31 40.03
N ALA A 2 -8.77 -9.79 38.85
CA ALA A 2 -10.04 -9.41 38.27
C ALA A 2 -11.19 -10.25 38.86
N ILE A 3 -12.18 -9.58 39.40
CA ILE A 3 -13.41 -10.23 39.88
C ILE A 3 -14.31 -10.48 38.66
N THR A 4 -14.96 -11.64 38.63
CA THR A 4 -15.85 -12.02 37.53
C THR A 4 -17.29 -11.63 37.84
N ALA A 5 -18.12 -11.53 36.79
CA ALA A 5 -19.55 -11.29 36.97
C ALA A 5 -20.19 -12.40 37.80
N LEU A 6 -19.74 -13.64 37.65
CA LEU A 6 -20.22 -14.77 38.41
C LEU A 6 -19.88 -14.63 39.91
N ASP A 7 -18.67 -14.13 40.22
CA ASP A 7 -18.25 -13.86 41.59
C ASP A 7 -19.18 -12.87 42.28
N ILE A 8 -19.61 -11.85 41.54
CA ILE A 8 -20.56 -10.84 42.05
C ILE A 8 -21.94 -11.45 42.28
N LYS A 9 -22.41 -12.25 41.31
CA LYS A 9 -23.72 -12.88 41.36
C LYS A 9 -23.83 -13.89 42.49
N ASP A 10 -22.79 -14.69 42.70
CA ASP A 10 -22.78 -15.78 43.66
C ASP A 10 -22.30 -15.35 45.05
N LYS A 11 -21.94 -14.08 45.23
CA LYS A 11 -21.46 -13.59 46.52
C LYS A 11 -22.52 -13.68 47.59
N GLN A 12 -22.16 -14.31 48.71
CA GLN A 12 -23.04 -14.42 49.88
C GLN A 12 -22.42 -13.66 51.04
N PHE A 13 -23.24 -13.00 51.80
CA PHE A 13 -22.83 -12.23 52.97
C PHE A 13 -23.39 -12.86 54.23
N THR A 14 -22.66 -12.78 55.31
CA THR A 14 -23.09 -13.26 56.60
C THR A 14 -24.23 -12.41 57.10
N THR A 15 -25.28 -13.03 57.62
CA THR A 15 -26.44 -12.32 58.19
C THR A 15 -26.23 -12.07 59.64
N LYS A 16 -26.62 -10.83 60.11
CA LYS A 16 -26.67 -10.43 61.49
C LYS A 16 -28.13 -10.19 61.88
N PHE A 17 -28.33 -9.85 63.15
CA PHE A 17 -29.67 -9.67 63.71
C PHE A 17 -30.53 -8.69 62.90
N ARG A 18 -29.96 -7.64 62.30
CA ARG A 18 -30.70 -6.62 61.53
C ARG A 18 -30.29 -6.57 60.08
N GLY A 19 -29.84 -7.65 59.50
CA GLY A 19 -29.48 -7.71 58.12
C GLY A 19 -28.10 -8.32 57.89
N TYR A 20 -27.47 -7.97 56.76
CA TYR A 20 -26.13 -8.46 56.42
C TYR A 20 -25.03 -7.76 57.22
N ASN A 21 -23.87 -8.38 57.29
CA ASN A 21 -22.69 -7.76 57.88
C ASN A 21 -22.22 -6.62 56.97
N GLU A 22 -22.38 -5.39 57.46
CA GLU A 22 -22.04 -4.18 56.70
C GLU A 22 -20.58 -4.12 56.26
N GLN A 23 -19.67 -4.58 57.12
CA GLN A 23 -18.24 -4.58 56.86
C GLN A 23 -17.90 -5.50 55.66
N GLU A 24 -18.51 -6.69 55.63
CA GLU A 24 -18.30 -7.61 54.50
C GLU A 24 -18.81 -7.03 53.19
N VAL A 25 -19.97 -6.35 53.24
CA VAL A 25 -20.54 -5.70 52.07
C VAL A 25 -19.64 -4.56 51.57
N ASP A 26 -19.17 -3.74 52.47
CA ASP A 26 -18.29 -2.60 52.16
C ASP A 26 -16.97 -3.08 51.57
N GLU A 27 -16.35 -4.10 52.15
CA GLU A 27 -15.10 -4.67 51.66
C GLU A 27 -15.28 -5.25 50.27
N PHE A 28 -16.39 -5.93 50.01
CA PHE A 28 -16.68 -6.49 48.71
C PHE A 28 -16.94 -5.40 47.68
N LEU A 29 -17.65 -4.37 48.03
CA LEU A 29 -17.88 -3.22 47.15
C LEU A 29 -16.57 -2.49 46.82
N ASP A 30 -15.66 -2.38 47.76
CA ASP A 30 -14.34 -1.80 47.49
C ASP A 30 -13.56 -2.59 46.45
N ILE A 31 -13.62 -3.92 46.53
CA ILE A 31 -12.99 -4.81 45.55
C ILE A 31 -13.64 -4.61 44.17
N ILE A 32 -14.96 -4.52 44.13
CA ILE A 32 -15.70 -4.29 42.87
C ILE A 32 -15.30 -2.95 42.27
N VAL A 33 -15.23 -1.89 43.07
CA VAL A 33 -14.85 -0.55 42.59
C VAL A 33 -13.44 -0.58 41.99
N ASP A 34 -12.47 -1.15 42.69
CA ASP A 34 -11.11 -1.25 42.20
C ASP A 34 -11.02 -2.00 40.89
N ASP A 35 -11.67 -3.15 40.81
CA ASP A 35 -11.66 -3.98 39.59
C ASP A 35 -12.41 -3.29 38.44
N TYR A 36 -13.50 -2.60 38.76
CA TYR A 36 -14.25 -1.83 37.77
C TYR A 36 -13.42 -0.68 37.21
N GLU A 37 -12.73 0.05 38.08
CA GLU A 37 -11.82 1.13 37.65
C GLU A 37 -10.71 0.61 36.74
N ASP A 38 -10.12 -0.55 37.08
CA ASP A 38 -9.11 -1.20 36.24
C ASP A 38 -9.67 -1.56 34.87
N LEU A 39 -10.88 -2.12 34.84
CA LEU A 39 -11.53 -2.48 33.58
C LEU A 39 -11.87 -1.26 32.72
N VAL A 40 -12.31 -0.18 33.33
CA VAL A 40 -12.58 1.08 32.61
C VAL A 40 -11.30 1.61 31.98
N ARG A 41 -10.20 1.59 32.74
CA ARG A 41 -8.89 2.03 32.22
C ARG A 41 -8.43 1.15 31.07
N ASP A 42 -8.50 -0.19 31.23
CA ASP A 42 -8.10 -1.13 30.19
C ASP A 42 -8.97 -0.95 28.95
N ASN A 43 -10.26 -0.71 29.13
CA ASN A 43 -11.18 -0.47 28.03
C ASN A 43 -10.79 0.79 27.24
N ARG A 44 -10.42 1.86 27.94
CA ARG A 44 -9.96 3.10 27.28
C ARG A 44 -8.67 2.87 26.49
N GLU A 45 -7.73 2.12 27.07
CA GLU A 45 -6.47 1.80 26.40
C GLU A 45 -6.72 0.96 25.15
N LEU A 46 -7.58 -0.05 25.26
CA LEU A 46 -7.93 -0.90 24.12
C LEU A 46 -8.65 -0.11 23.02
N ALA A 47 -9.58 0.78 23.40
CA ALA A 47 -10.27 1.63 22.45
C ALA A 47 -9.29 2.55 21.71
N ALA A 48 -8.31 3.11 22.42
CA ALA A 48 -7.27 3.94 21.83
C ALA A 48 -6.40 3.14 20.84
N ARG A 49 -6.03 1.91 21.21
CA ARG A 49 -5.26 1.00 20.33
C ARG A 49 -6.03 0.62 19.07
N VAL A 50 -7.32 0.31 19.24
CA VAL A 50 -8.18 -0.02 18.09
C VAL A 50 -8.23 1.15 17.12
N LYS A 51 -8.44 2.36 17.63
CA LYS A 51 -8.45 3.57 16.82
C LYS A 51 -7.14 3.77 16.07
N GLU A 52 -6.02 3.61 16.77
CA GLU A 52 -4.69 3.73 16.18
C GLU A 52 -4.47 2.68 15.08
N LEU A 53 -4.88 1.44 15.32
CA LEU A 53 -4.75 0.35 14.35
C LEU A 53 -5.64 0.59 13.14
N GLU A 54 -6.85 1.10 13.33
CA GLU A 54 -7.75 1.46 12.23
C GLU A 54 -7.16 2.57 11.35
N GLU A 55 -6.55 3.57 11.97
CA GLU A 55 -5.87 4.66 11.25
C GLU A 55 -4.67 4.14 10.45
N LYS A 56 -3.89 3.24 11.04
CA LYS A 56 -2.76 2.60 10.35
C LYS A 56 -3.23 1.74 9.18
N LEU A 57 -4.31 0.99 9.38
CA LEU A 57 -4.87 0.15 8.33
C LEU A 57 -5.36 1.00 7.15
N ALA A 58 -6.05 2.10 7.42
CA ALA A 58 -6.50 3.03 6.40
C ALA A 58 -5.32 3.62 5.63
N TYR A 59 -4.25 3.98 6.33
CA TYR A 59 -3.02 4.48 5.72
C TYR A 59 -2.37 3.44 4.81
N PHE A 60 -2.28 2.18 5.27
CA PHE A 60 -1.71 1.11 4.46
C PHE A 60 -2.55 0.81 3.23
N ASP A 61 -3.87 0.85 3.34
CA ASP A 61 -4.78 0.64 2.21
C ASP A 61 -4.59 1.74 1.15
N GLU A 62 -4.51 2.99 1.57
CA GLU A 62 -4.21 4.13 0.69
C GLU A 62 -2.86 3.98 0.01
N MET A 63 -1.84 3.61 0.78
CA MET A 63 -0.49 3.41 0.26
C MET A 63 -0.45 2.26 -0.75
N LYS A 64 -1.14 1.16 -0.45
CA LYS A 64 -1.24 0.00 -1.33
C LYS A 64 -1.87 0.37 -2.67
N GLU A 65 -2.96 1.14 -2.64
CA GLU A 65 -3.65 1.60 -3.84
C GLU A 65 -2.76 2.54 -4.66
N SER A 66 -2.11 3.49 -4.00
CA SER A 66 -1.19 4.42 -4.63
C SER A 66 -0.02 3.70 -5.29
N LEU A 67 0.53 2.69 -4.60
CA LEU A 67 1.62 1.89 -5.12
C LEU A 67 1.17 1.09 -6.35
N SER A 68 -0.02 0.49 -6.29
CA SER A 68 -0.61 -0.25 -7.39
C SER A 68 -0.78 0.63 -8.63
N GLN A 69 -1.30 1.85 -8.46
CA GLN A 69 -1.45 2.81 -9.54
C GLN A 69 -0.09 3.21 -10.13
N SER A 70 0.92 3.40 -9.27
CA SER A 70 2.26 3.73 -9.72
C SER A 70 2.89 2.60 -10.54
N VAL A 71 2.67 1.36 -10.14
CA VAL A 71 3.17 0.18 -10.89
C VAL A 71 2.50 0.11 -12.27
N ILE A 72 1.17 0.31 -12.33
CA ILE A 72 0.43 0.32 -13.59
C ILE A 72 0.95 1.42 -14.50
N LEU A 73 1.14 2.62 -13.98
CA LEU A 73 1.67 3.75 -14.75
C LEU A 73 3.09 3.47 -15.26
N ALA A 74 3.93 2.85 -14.42
CA ALA A 74 5.28 2.48 -14.82
C ALA A 74 5.27 1.45 -15.94
N GLN A 75 4.36 0.46 -15.88
CA GLN A 75 4.20 -0.53 -16.93
C GLN A 75 3.74 0.10 -18.25
N GLU A 76 2.75 0.99 -18.19
CA GLU A 76 2.28 1.72 -19.38
C GLU A 76 3.38 2.59 -19.99
N THR A 77 4.15 3.26 -19.15
CA THR A 77 5.26 4.10 -19.59
C THR A 77 6.35 3.24 -20.23
N ALA A 78 6.67 2.09 -19.63
CA ALA A 78 7.66 1.17 -20.20
C ALA A 78 7.23 0.65 -21.56
N GLU A 79 5.95 0.33 -21.73
CA GLU A 79 5.41 -0.10 -23.02
C GLU A 79 5.49 1.00 -24.08
N LYS A 80 5.16 2.23 -23.71
CA LYS A 80 5.27 3.39 -24.61
C LYS A 80 6.70 3.67 -25.00
N VAL A 81 7.63 3.60 -24.08
CA VAL A 81 9.06 3.78 -24.35
C VAL A 81 9.55 2.70 -25.30
N LYS A 82 9.17 1.46 -25.07
CA LYS A 82 9.53 0.33 -25.91
C LYS A 82 8.99 0.47 -27.33
N ALA A 83 7.73 0.86 -27.47
CA ALA A 83 7.11 1.12 -28.77
C ALA A 83 7.79 2.27 -29.50
N SER A 84 8.06 3.35 -28.79
CA SER A 84 8.74 4.54 -29.33
C SER A 84 10.14 4.18 -29.80
N ALA A 85 10.88 3.39 -29.03
CA ALA A 85 12.21 2.95 -29.40
C ALA A 85 12.19 2.04 -30.63
N ALA A 86 11.20 1.16 -30.74
CA ALA A 86 11.01 0.32 -31.93
C ALA A 86 10.72 1.15 -33.19
N ASP A 87 9.85 2.14 -33.09
CA ASP A 87 9.52 3.04 -34.19
C ASP A 87 10.73 3.88 -34.62
N GLU A 88 11.46 4.39 -33.67
CA GLU A 88 12.67 5.17 -33.92
C GLU A 88 13.74 4.34 -34.61
N SER A 89 13.90 3.09 -34.14
CA SER A 89 14.85 2.14 -34.75
C SER A 89 14.43 1.82 -36.19
N ALA A 90 13.14 1.56 -36.45
CA ALA A 90 12.62 1.31 -37.78
C ALA A 90 12.84 2.51 -38.71
N ASN A 91 12.58 3.72 -38.22
CA ASN A 91 12.81 4.96 -38.99
C ASN A 91 14.29 5.15 -39.32
N LEU A 92 15.18 4.86 -38.37
CA LEU A 92 16.63 4.97 -38.59
C LEU A 92 17.09 3.99 -39.67
N ILE A 93 16.61 2.75 -39.62
CA ILE A 93 16.95 1.74 -40.63
C ILE A 93 16.45 2.15 -42.00
N ASN A 94 15.21 2.61 -42.11
CA ASN A 94 14.63 3.07 -43.37
C ASN A 94 15.41 4.24 -43.94
N LYS A 95 15.80 5.20 -43.10
CA LYS A 95 16.58 6.37 -43.49
C LYS A 95 17.99 5.96 -43.97
N ALA A 96 18.62 5.03 -43.26
CA ALA A 96 19.93 4.52 -43.65
C ALA A 96 19.86 3.78 -45.00
N ASN A 97 18.82 2.96 -45.21
CA ASN A 97 18.61 2.25 -46.46
C ASN A 97 18.37 3.24 -47.61
N PHE A 98 17.56 4.25 -47.41
CA PHE A 98 17.31 5.30 -48.37
C PHE A 98 18.62 6.02 -48.74
N ASN A 99 19.41 6.41 -47.76
CA ASN A 99 20.68 7.06 -48.01
C ASN A 99 21.68 6.19 -48.74
N ALA A 100 21.74 4.90 -48.39
CA ALA A 100 22.60 3.93 -49.07
C ALA A 100 22.19 3.74 -50.55
N THR A 101 20.89 3.61 -50.82
CA THR A 101 20.36 3.48 -52.19
C THR A 101 20.64 4.73 -52.99
N HIS A 102 20.46 5.91 -52.41
CA HIS A 102 20.75 7.17 -53.06
C HIS A 102 22.22 7.34 -53.42
N LEU A 103 23.11 6.89 -52.53
CA LEU A 103 24.56 6.91 -52.72
C LEU A 103 24.97 5.99 -53.87
N VAL A 104 24.39 4.81 -53.92
CA VAL A 104 24.68 3.84 -55.01
C VAL A 104 24.19 4.39 -56.34
N GLU A 105 23.02 4.96 -56.42
CA GLU A 105 22.48 5.58 -57.62
C GLU A 105 23.32 6.76 -58.08
N GLU A 106 23.75 7.61 -57.19
CA GLU A 106 24.65 8.71 -57.45
C GLU A 106 25.97 8.24 -58.04
N ALA A 107 26.57 7.19 -57.44
CA ALA A 107 27.81 6.60 -57.92
C ALA A 107 27.65 5.99 -59.31
N LYS A 108 26.52 5.32 -59.56
CA LYS A 108 26.23 4.74 -60.89
C LYS A 108 26.08 5.86 -61.93
N SER A 109 25.39 6.94 -61.57
CA SER A 109 25.22 8.08 -62.45
C SER A 109 26.52 8.73 -62.82
N LYS A 110 27.41 8.95 -61.82
CA LYS A 110 28.72 9.48 -62.03
C LYS A 110 29.63 8.57 -62.86
N ALA A 111 29.57 7.28 -62.62
CA ALA A 111 30.31 6.28 -63.43
C ALA A 111 29.84 6.33 -64.87
N SER A 112 28.56 6.37 -65.12
CA SER A 112 27.95 6.48 -66.44
C SER A 112 28.39 7.78 -67.17
N GLU A 113 28.39 8.89 -66.47
CA GLU A 113 28.85 10.19 -66.97
C GLU A 113 30.32 10.18 -67.34
N ILE A 114 31.17 9.59 -66.51
CA ILE A 114 32.59 9.46 -66.76
C ILE A 114 32.85 8.61 -68.01
N LEU A 115 32.14 7.50 -68.14
CA LEU A 115 32.23 6.61 -69.31
C LEU A 115 31.80 7.35 -70.61
N ARG A 116 30.74 8.09 -70.51
CA ARG A 116 30.23 8.90 -71.64
C ARG A 116 31.25 9.95 -72.09
N ASN A 117 31.81 10.64 -71.13
CA ASN A 117 32.86 11.66 -71.42
C ASN A 117 34.13 11.06 -71.98
N ALA A 118 34.47 9.85 -71.57
CA ALA A 118 35.68 9.14 -72.06
C ALA A 118 35.55 8.64 -73.46
N THR A 119 34.32 8.36 -73.93
CA THR A 119 34.03 7.83 -75.28
C THR A 119 33.82 8.95 -76.33
N ASP A 120 33.49 10.16 -75.86
CA ASP A 120 33.42 11.32 -76.76
C ASP A 120 34.77 11.97 -76.92
#